data_9b1d7cf4369776e2b5a12baeaeb324a6
#
_entry.id   9b1d7cf4369776e2b5a12baeaeb324a6
#
_cell.length_a   1.000
_cell.length_b   1.000
_cell.length_c   1.000
_cell.angle_alpha   90.00
_cell.angle_beta   90.00
_cell.angle_gamma   90.00
#
_symmetry.space_group_name_H-M   'P 1'
#
loop_
_entity.id
_entity.type
_entity.pdbx_description
1 polymer ?
#
loop_
_entity_poly.entity_id
_entity_poly.type
_entity_poly.pdbx_seq_one_letter_code
_entity_poly.pdbx_strand_id
1 'polypeptide(L)'
;MSIKSRLAAAATALALIAGVGVAGTLTANAATPRCGPGCTELYSRAFGPVWVLNVIRHVGRAGQPTTLARASRANNGEDFVVYRLGRVQDFFRAGLVSGGLNALYGKLFAYEIEYTPNGAFSGLCLGVRTAPGAGTPVVLEPCGLNARTVWIVDPVKTRSGLFPALVSAATNRHFRHPFSLTVLVPRLPLRTEPLTTTAPGSVLAHQLWRARQGVLPHSPAR
;
A
#
# COMPACT_ATOMS: atom_id res chain seq x y z
N MET A 1 -8.28 -51.00 32.23
CA MET A 1 -8.28 -51.84 31.01
C MET A 1 -7.12 -51.45 30.14
N SER A 2 -6.18 -52.36 30.02
CA SER A 2 -4.87 -52.23 29.35
C SER A 2 -5.01 -52.73 27.91
N ILE A 3 -4.49 -51.96 26.92
CA ILE A 3 -4.17 -52.55 25.61
C ILE A 3 -2.80 -52.03 25.18
N LYS A 4 -1.93 -53.02 25.10
CA LYS A 4 -0.52 -53.05 24.77
C LYS A 4 -0.23 -52.68 23.29
N SER A 5 0.86 -51.99 23.14
CA SER A 5 1.95 -52.12 22.14
C SER A 5 1.69 -52.81 20.80
N ARG A 6 2.17 -52.19 19.72
CA ARG A 6 3.04 -52.88 18.72
C ARG A 6 3.95 -51.87 18.04
N LEU A 7 5.26 -52.05 18.34
CA LEU A 7 6.38 -51.57 17.55
C LEU A 7 6.43 -52.39 16.24
N ALA A 8 6.71 -51.70 15.14
CA ALA A 8 7.26 -52.36 13.95
C ALA A 8 8.39 -51.46 13.40
N ALA A 9 9.60 -51.93 13.61
CA ALA A 9 10.81 -51.43 12.96
C ALA A 9 10.86 -51.94 11.52
N ALA A 10 11.19 -51.06 10.60
CA ALA A 10 11.69 -51.47 9.28
C ALA A 10 12.88 -50.61 8.95
N ALA A 11 14.05 -51.28 9.09
CA ALA A 11 15.32 -50.83 8.54
C ALA A 11 15.40 -51.26 7.07
N THR A 12 15.82 -50.39 6.18
CA THR A 12 16.44 -50.80 4.90
C THR A 12 17.25 -49.68 4.26
N ALA A 13 18.51 -49.98 4.18
CA ALA A 13 19.46 -49.86 3.09
C ALA A 13 19.95 -48.46 2.66
N LEU A 14 21.20 -48.21 3.03
CA LEU A 14 22.17 -47.31 2.40
C LEU A 14 22.40 -47.75 0.94
N ALA A 15 22.28 -46.80 0.03
CA ALA A 15 22.97 -46.84 -1.26
C ALA A 15 23.90 -45.65 -1.33
N LEU A 16 25.19 -45.92 -1.09
CA LEU A 16 26.29 -44.98 -1.40
C LEU A 16 26.49 -44.93 -2.92
N ILE A 17 26.10 -43.82 -3.52
CA ILE A 17 26.55 -43.45 -4.88
C ILE A 17 27.54 -42.31 -4.71
N ALA A 18 28.85 -42.67 -4.76
CA ALA A 18 29.92 -41.71 -4.92
C ALA A 18 29.91 -41.15 -6.35
N GLY A 19 29.20 -40.05 -6.53
CA GLY A 19 29.25 -39.21 -7.72
C GLY A 19 30.18 -38.04 -7.44
N VAL A 20 31.39 -38.06 -7.99
CA VAL A 20 32.27 -36.89 -8.09
C VAL A 20 31.62 -35.89 -9.00
N GLY A 21 30.80 -34.99 -8.43
CA GLY A 21 30.20 -33.88 -9.11
C GLY A 21 31.02 -32.61 -8.82
N VAL A 22 31.62 -32.09 -9.87
CA VAL A 22 32.26 -30.77 -9.89
C VAL A 22 31.32 -29.75 -9.26
N ALA A 23 31.69 -29.25 -8.07
CA ALA A 23 30.99 -28.16 -7.42
C ALA A 23 31.28 -26.85 -8.18
N GLY A 24 30.58 -26.69 -9.31
CA GLY A 24 30.40 -25.39 -9.92
C GLY A 24 29.54 -24.57 -8.94
N THR A 25 30.18 -23.65 -8.23
CA THR A 25 29.47 -22.59 -7.50
C THR A 25 28.72 -21.76 -8.51
N LEU A 26 27.49 -22.19 -8.85
CA LEU A 26 26.51 -21.30 -9.43
C LEU A 26 26.20 -20.28 -8.34
N THR A 27 26.94 -19.17 -8.33
CA THR A 27 26.45 -17.94 -7.73
C THR A 27 25.19 -17.60 -8.53
N ALA A 28 24.08 -18.16 -8.11
CA ALA A 28 22.78 -17.65 -8.49
C ALA A 28 22.77 -16.21 -7.98
N ASN A 29 23.12 -15.27 -8.85
CA ASN A 29 22.64 -13.91 -8.74
C ASN A 29 21.11 -14.05 -8.83
N ALA A 30 20.49 -14.29 -7.68
CA ALA A 30 19.06 -14.15 -7.53
C ALA A 30 18.79 -12.69 -7.90
N ALA A 31 18.45 -12.47 -9.17
CA ALA A 31 17.92 -11.18 -9.58
C ALA A 31 16.78 -10.92 -8.63
N THR A 32 16.89 -9.86 -7.84
CA THR A 32 15.82 -9.42 -6.92
C THR A 32 14.54 -9.47 -7.75
N PRO A 33 13.51 -10.23 -7.34
CA PRO A 33 12.30 -10.32 -8.09
C PRO A 33 11.80 -8.90 -8.33
N ARG A 34 11.74 -8.47 -9.56
CA ARG A 34 11.13 -7.19 -9.90
C ARG A 34 9.66 -7.29 -9.53
N CYS A 35 9.12 -6.22 -8.99
CA CYS A 35 7.68 -6.12 -8.84
C CYS A 35 7.01 -6.56 -10.14
N GLY A 36 6.17 -7.59 -10.08
CA GLY A 36 5.50 -8.16 -11.25
C GLY A 36 4.55 -7.16 -11.93
N PRO A 37 3.91 -7.56 -13.05
CA PRO A 37 2.89 -6.73 -13.68
C PRO A 37 1.78 -6.43 -12.67
N GLY A 38 1.57 -5.18 -12.33
CA GLY A 38 0.58 -4.73 -11.35
C GLY A 38 1.15 -3.95 -10.18
N CYS A 39 2.45 -4.03 -9.92
CA CYS A 39 3.08 -3.18 -8.91
C CYS A 39 3.19 -1.73 -9.39
N THR A 40 2.96 -0.84 -8.47
CA THR A 40 2.87 0.60 -8.72
C THR A 40 3.77 1.34 -7.74
N GLU A 41 4.60 2.20 -8.27
CA GLU A 41 5.30 3.22 -7.48
C GLU A 41 4.45 4.48 -7.41
N LEU A 42 4.15 4.93 -6.20
CA LEU A 42 3.40 6.15 -5.98
C LEU A 42 4.35 7.30 -5.66
N TYR A 43 4.17 8.45 -6.29
CA TYR A 43 4.97 9.64 -6.03
C TYR A 43 4.11 10.88 -5.82
N SER A 44 4.62 11.80 -4.99
CA SER A 44 3.97 13.10 -4.78
C SER A 44 4.35 14.08 -5.89
N ARG A 45 3.39 14.87 -6.33
CA ARG A 45 3.61 15.94 -7.29
C ARG A 45 4.64 16.97 -6.83
N ALA A 46 4.73 17.23 -5.53
CA ALA A 46 5.65 18.20 -4.98
C ALA A 46 7.13 17.85 -5.21
N PHE A 47 7.44 16.55 -5.21
CA PHE A 47 8.83 16.06 -5.28
C PHE A 47 9.14 15.31 -6.58
N GLY A 48 8.12 15.06 -7.40
CA GLY A 48 8.26 14.38 -8.69
C GLY A 48 8.61 12.89 -8.59
N PRO A 49 8.78 12.21 -9.74
CA PRO A 49 8.89 10.75 -9.81
C PRO A 49 10.22 10.18 -9.29
N VAL A 50 11.17 11.03 -8.93
CA VAL A 50 12.44 10.60 -8.30
C VAL A 50 12.22 10.20 -6.84
N TRP A 51 11.14 10.67 -6.22
CA TRP A 51 10.79 10.41 -4.83
C TRP A 51 9.46 9.64 -4.77
N VAL A 52 9.53 8.39 -4.34
CA VAL A 52 8.40 7.48 -4.32
C VAL A 52 8.02 7.06 -2.91
N LEU A 53 6.76 6.67 -2.73
CA LEU A 53 6.26 6.08 -1.50
C LEU A 53 7.12 4.86 -1.13
N ASN A 54 7.53 4.78 0.13
CA ASN A 54 8.45 3.76 0.60
C ASN A 54 8.12 3.33 2.03
N VAL A 55 8.32 2.06 2.32
CA VAL A 55 8.25 1.49 3.67
C VAL A 55 9.62 1.62 4.32
N ILE A 56 9.71 2.31 5.45
CA ILE A 56 10.96 2.55 6.17
C ILE A 56 11.61 1.21 6.53
N ARG A 57 12.90 1.06 6.20
CA ARG A 57 13.71 -0.15 6.42
C ARG A 57 13.18 -1.41 5.73
N HIS A 58 12.20 -1.28 4.83
CA HIS A 58 11.61 -2.40 4.06
C HIS A 58 11.03 -3.52 4.94
N VAL A 59 10.67 -3.20 6.18
CA VAL A 59 10.11 -4.15 7.13
C VAL A 59 8.59 -4.13 7.04
N GLY A 60 8.01 -5.18 6.47
CA GLY A 60 6.55 -5.36 6.41
C GLY A 60 5.99 -5.79 7.76
N ARG A 61 5.61 -4.84 8.61
CA ARG A 61 4.88 -5.09 9.85
C ARG A 61 3.84 -4.01 10.11
N ALA A 62 2.77 -4.37 10.79
CA ALA A 62 1.75 -3.42 11.19
C ALA A 62 2.36 -2.30 12.05
N GLY A 63 1.95 -1.06 11.78
CA GLY A 63 2.46 0.14 12.41
C GLY A 63 3.77 0.66 11.87
N GLN A 64 4.34 0.02 10.86
CA GLN A 64 5.56 0.52 10.22
C GLN A 64 5.26 1.83 9.48
N PRO A 65 5.97 2.94 9.79
CA PRO A 65 5.79 4.20 9.11
C PRO A 65 6.19 4.13 7.64
N THR A 66 5.50 4.92 6.83
CA THR A 66 5.83 5.13 5.42
C THR A 66 6.45 6.50 5.20
N THR A 67 7.22 6.66 4.14
CA THR A 67 7.96 7.88 3.80
C THR A 67 8.05 8.04 2.29
N LEU A 68 8.75 9.09 1.82
CA LEU A 68 9.31 9.10 0.46
C LEU A 68 10.80 8.76 0.50
N ALA A 69 11.22 7.86 -0.36
CA ALA A 69 12.63 7.58 -0.65
C ALA A 69 12.95 7.85 -2.11
N ARG A 70 14.24 7.94 -2.46
CA ARG A 70 14.63 7.97 -3.87
C ARG A 70 14.31 6.64 -4.52
N ALA A 71 13.63 6.69 -5.66
CA ALA A 71 13.32 5.51 -6.44
C ALA A 71 14.59 4.70 -6.77
N SER A 72 14.57 3.42 -6.48
CA SER A 72 15.70 2.52 -6.69
C SER A 72 15.21 1.13 -7.07
N ARG A 73 15.75 0.57 -8.14
CA ARG A 73 15.41 -0.80 -8.58
C ARG A 73 15.79 -1.88 -7.58
N ALA A 74 16.68 -1.57 -6.65
CA ALA A 74 17.10 -2.49 -5.58
C ALA A 74 16.25 -2.36 -4.32
N ASN A 75 15.25 -1.45 -4.30
CA ASN A 75 14.46 -1.12 -3.12
C ASN A 75 13.06 -1.72 -3.25
N ASN A 76 12.79 -2.80 -2.54
CA ASN A 76 11.49 -3.44 -2.47
C ASN A 76 10.50 -2.75 -1.51
N GLY A 77 10.92 -1.72 -0.80
CA GLY A 77 10.04 -0.87 0.02
C GLY A 77 9.11 0.03 -0.79
N GLU A 78 9.31 0.09 -2.11
CA GLU A 78 8.58 0.95 -3.05
C GLU A 78 7.45 0.23 -3.79
N ASP A 79 7.32 -1.07 -3.56
CA ASP A 79 6.41 -1.94 -4.30
C ASP A 79 5.02 -1.96 -3.65
N PHE A 80 4.03 -1.44 -4.36
CA PHE A 80 2.64 -1.43 -3.92
C PHE A 80 1.70 -1.92 -5.03
N VAL A 81 0.57 -2.47 -4.64
CA VAL A 81 -0.55 -2.73 -5.54
C VAL A 81 -1.75 -1.92 -5.07
N VAL A 82 -2.45 -1.32 -6.03
CA VAL A 82 -3.63 -0.48 -5.77
C VAL A 82 -4.87 -1.23 -6.21
N TYR A 83 -5.73 -1.58 -5.26
CA TYR A 83 -6.99 -2.27 -5.53
C TYR A 83 -8.16 -1.31 -5.49
N ARG A 84 -8.99 -1.34 -6.54
CA ARG A 84 -10.29 -0.69 -6.52
C ARG A 84 -11.29 -1.58 -5.80
N LEU A 85 -11.85 -1.09 -4.71
CA LEU A 85 -12.76 -1.86 -3.85
C LEU A 85 -14.24 -1.68 -4.24
N GLY A 86 -14.63 -0.45 -4.61
CA GLY A 86 -16.01 -0.13 -4.91
C GLY A 86 -16.26 1.38 -4.87
N ARG A 87 -17.51 1.81 -4.92
CA ARG A 87 -17.87 3.23 -4.77
C ARG A 87 -17.97 3.60 -3.29
N VAL A 88 -17.63 4.84 -2.97
CA VAL A 88 -17.71 5.37 -1.59
C VAL A 88 -19.12 5.23 -1.00
N GLN A 89 -20.16 5.41 -1.83
CA GLN A 89 -21.55 5.20 -1.38
C GLN A 89 -21.84 3.77 -0.89
N ASP A 90 -21.15 2.76 -1.41
CA ASP A 90 -21.35 1.37 -0.98
C ASP A 90 -20.74 1.15 0.41
N PHE A 91 -19.59 1.76 0.67
CA PHE A 91 -18.95 1.80 1.99
C PHE A 91 -19.78 2.59 3.02
N PHE A 92 -20.44 3.69 2.58
CA PHE A 92 -21.38 4.41 3.43
C PHE A 92 -22.58 3.54 3.82
N ARG A 93 -23.18 2.82 2.88
CA ARG A 93 -24.29 1.88 3.17
C ARG A 93 -23.88 0.78 4.13
N ALA A 94 -22.62 0.33 4.06
CA ALA A 94 -22.03 -0.63 4.99
C ALA A 94 -21.61 -0.02 6.35
N GLY A 95 -21.82 1.29 6.58
CA GLY A 95 -21.47 1.97 7.83
C GLY A 95 -19.97 2.24 8.03
N LEU A 96 -19.15 2.03 6.99
CA LEU A 96 -17.70 2.17 7.05
C LEU A 96 -17.20 3.60 6.78
N VAL A 97 -18.01 4.42 6.13
CA VAL A 97 -17.67 5.79 5.74
C VAL A 97 -18.71 6.76 6.29
N SER A 98 -18.29 7.93 6.71
CA SER A 98 -19.20 8.95 7.25
C SER A 98 -20.14 9.55 6.18
N GLY A 99 -21.30 10.02 6.61
CA GLY A 99 -22.26 10.70 5.73
C GLY A 99 -21.67 11.94 5.06
N GLY A 100 -20.79 12.68 5.76
CA GLY A 100 -20.07 13.82 5.17
C GLY A 100 -19.18 13.45 4.01
N LEU A 101 -18.38 12.37 4.14
CA LEU A 101 -17.57 11.85 3.03
C LEU A 101 -18.43 11.32 1.89
N ASN A 102 -19.52 10.63 2.18
CA ASN A 102 -20.43 10.15 1.16
C ASN A 102 -21.07 11.31 0.37
N ALA A 103 -21.45 12.39 1.03
CA ALA A 103 -22.01 13.58 0.37
C ALA A 103 -21.01 14.21 -0.62
N LEU A 104 -19.72 14.24 -0.25
CA LEU A 104 -18.67 14.81 -1.10
C LEU A 104 -18.17 13.85 -2.19
N TYR A 105 -18.00 12.56 -1.85
CA TYR A 105 -17.26 11.60 -2.66
C TYR A 105 -18.05 10.34 -3.03
N GLY A 106 -19.35 10.24 -2.74
CA GLY A 106 -20.15 9.03 -2.90
C GLY A 106 -20.07 8.38 -4.29
N LYS A 107 -19.90 9.21 -5.34
CA LYS A 107 -19.75 8.76 -6.72
C LYS A 107 -18.34 8.29 -7.09
N LEU A 108 -17.33 8.60 -6.28
CA LEU A 108 -15.94 8.23 -6.51
C LEU A 108 -15.67 6.80 -6.04
N PHE A 109 -14.51 6.28 -6.44
CA PHE A 109 -14.07 4.95 -6.04
C PHE A 109 -13.16 5.01 -4.81
N ALA A 110 -13.32 3.98 -3.98
CA ALA A 110 -12.46 3.67 -2.86
C ALA A 110 -11.43 2.61 -3.24
N TYR A 111 -10.24 2.70 -2.66
CA TYR A 111 -9.09 1.85 -2.96
C TYR A 111 -8.39 1.40 -1.69
N GLU A 112 -7.76 0.24 -1.74
CA GLU A 112 -6.68 -0.14 -0.85
C GLU A 112 -5.35 -0.10 -1.59
N ILE A 113 -4.28 0.22 -0.85
CA ILE A 113 -2.91 0.32 -1.36
C ILE A 113 -2.09 -0.67 -0.54
N GLU A 114 -1.90 -1.88 -1.08
CA GLU A 114 -1.21 -2.97 -0.40
C GLU A 114 0.28 -2.93 -0.68
N TYR A 115 1.09 -3.10 0.35
CA TYR A 115 2.52 -3.28 0.25
C TYR A 115 2.84 -4.68 -0.26
N THR A 116 3.63 -4.76 -1.34
CA THR A 116 3.94 -6.01 -2.03
C THR A 116 5.43 -6.17 -2.28
N PRO A 117 6.24 -6.34 -1.21
CA PRO A 117 7.68 -6.43 -1.35
C PRO A 117 8.06 -7.58 -2.29
N ASN A 118 8.88 -7.28 -3.30
CA ASN A 118 9.27 -8.24 -4.35
C ASN A 118 8.07 -8.87 -5.09
N GLY A 119 6.93 -8.17 -5.16
CA GLY A 119 5.71 -8.68 -5.82
C GLY A 119 4.89 -9.66 -4.97
N ALA A 120 5.29 -9.94 -3.73
CA ALA A 120 4.54 -10.80 -2.81
C ALA A 120 3.54 -9.98 -1.98
N PHE A 121 2.30 -10.44 -1.91
CA PHE A 121 1.28 -9.83 -1.05
C PHE A 121 1.66 -9.98 0.41
N SER A 122 1.73 -8.85 1.12
CA SER A 122 2.10 -8.84 2.54
C SER A 122 0.90 -8.90 3.48
N GLY A 123 -0.31 -8.67 2.98
CA GLY A 123 -1.51 -8.47 3.78
C GLY A 123 -1.51 -7.16 4.57
N LEU A 124 -0.59 -6.23 4.23
CA LEU A 124 -0.45 -4.94 4.88
C LEU A 124 -0.73 -3.81 3.90
N CYS A 125 -1.64 -2.94 4.26
CA CYS A 125 -2.09 -1.81 3.47
C CYS A 125 -1.66 -0.47 4.07
N LEU A 126 -1.47 0.51 3.21
CA LEU A 126 -1.30 1.90 3.63
C LEU A 126 -2.53 2.35 4.42
N GLY A 127 -2.33 2.90 5.60
CA GLY A 127 -3.45 3.27 6.45
C GLY A 127 -3.10 4.19 7.61
N VAL A 128 -4.05 4.37 8.50
CA VAL A 128 -3.92 5.14 9.76
C VAL A 128 -4.35 4.28 10.94
N ARG A 129 -3.64 4.36 12.07
CA ARG A 129 -3.98 3.58 13.27
C ARG A 129 -5.24 4.04 13.98
N THR A 130 -5.47 5.33 13.95
CA THR A 130 -6.57 5.99 14.63
C THR A 130 -7.40 6.80 13.64
N ALA A 131 -8.47 7.43 14.09
CA ALA A 131 -9.14 8.43 13.28
C ALA A 131 -8.13 9.50 12.84
N PRO A 132 -8.10 9.86 11.53
CA PRO A 132 -7.13 10.81 11.02
C PRO A 132 -7.34 12.21 11.61
N GLY A 133 -6.23 12.86 11.87
CA GLY A 133 -6.13 14.25 12.28
C GLY A 133 -4.93 14.89 11.58
N ALA A 134 -4.74 16.19 11.78
CA ALA A 134 -3.52 16.85 11.30
C ALA A 134 -2.30 16.21 11.98
N GLY A 135 -1.30 15.82 11.18
CA GLY A 135 -0.09 15.17 11.66
C GLY A 135 -0.22 13.68 11.98
N THR A 136 -1.39 13.03 11.80
CA THR A 136 -1.52 11.59 12.06
C THR A 136 -0.61 10.81 11.11
N PRO A 137 0.31 9.96 11.65
CA PRO A 137 1.20 9.17 10.82
C PRO A 137 0.45 8.19 9.93
N VAL A 138 0.92 8.06 8.68
CA VAL A 138 0.48 7.03 7.76
C VAL A 138 1.45 5.86 7.85
N VAL A 139 0.91 4.68 8.11
CA VAL A 139 1.63 3.47 8.44
C VAL A 139 1.09 2.29 7.65
N LEU A 140 1.77 1.15 7.72
CA LEU A 140 1.20 -0.12 7.29
C LEU A 140 0.25 -0.64 8.38
N GLU A 141 -0.95 -1.07 7.97
CA GLU A 141 -1.95 -1.73 8.81
C GLU A 141 -2.46 -3.00 8.12
N PRO A 142 -2.96 -4.00 8.84
CA PRO A 142 -3.56 -5.16 8.20
C PRO A 142 -4.62 -4.73 7.18
N CYS A 143 -4.54 -5.26 5.96
CA CYS A 143 -5.55 -5.03 4.93
C CYS A 143 -6.91 -5.55 5.39
N GLY A 144 -7.96 -4.94 4.92
CA GLY A 144 -9.32 -5.36 5.22
C GLY A 144 -10.27 -4.20 4.94
N LEU A 145 -11.54 -4.53 4.73
CA LEU A 145 -12.58 -3.55 4.42
C LEU A 145 -12.94 -2.70 5.66
N ASN A 146 -11.96 -1.97 6.17
CA ASN A 146 -12.18 -1.01 7.24
C ASN A 146 -11.75 0.39 6.79
N ALA A 147 -12.38 1.43 7.33
CA ALA A 147 -12.14 2.81 6.90
C ALA A 147 -10.67 3.26 7.04
N ARG A 148 -9.87 2.61 7.91
CA ARG A 148 -8.49 3.04 8.22
C ARG A 148 -7.50 2.72 7.12
N THR A 149 -7.74 1.68 6.31
CA THR A 149 -6.88 1.28 5.17
C THR A 149 -7.48 1.67 3.83
N VAL A 150 -8.65 2.29 3.82
CA VAL A 150 -9.36 2.68 2.61
C VAL A 150 -9.06 4.14 2.26
N TRP A 151 -8.70 4.36 1.00
CA TRP A 151 -8.42 5.67 0.41
C TRP A 151 -9.39 5.99 -0.70
N ILE A 152 -9.92 7.20 -0.70
CA ILE A 152 -10.75 7.73 -1.77
C ILE A 152 -9.84 8.47 -2.73
N VAL A 153 -9.90 8.13 -4.01
CA VAL A 153 -9.13 8.78 -5.07
C VAL A 153 -9.95 9.96 -5.61
N ASP A 154 -9.59 11.16 -5.17
CA ASP A 154 -10.21 12.41 -5.61
C ASP A 154 -9.43 13.01 -6.77
N PRO A 155 -9.96 13.00 -8.01
CA PRO A 155 -9.25 13.47 -9.20
C PRO A 155 -9.18 15.01 -9.23
N VAL A 156 -7.99 15.55 -9.05
CA VAL A 156 -7.72 16.99 -9.10
C VAL A 156 -7.11 17.38 -10.43
N LYS A 157 -7.80 18.23 -11.19
CA LYS A 157 -7.26 18.78 -12.43
C LYS A 157 -6.26 19.90 -12.13
N THR A 158 -5.04 19.76 -12.63
CA THR A 158 -3.98 20.75 -12.52
C THR A 158 -3.54 21.24 -13.91
N ARG A 159 -2.73 22.27 -13.98
CA ARG A 159 -2.15 22.74 -15.25
C ARG A 159 -1.29 21.68 -15.96
N SER A 160 -0.67 20.77 -15.19
CA SER A 160 0.20 19.70 -15.70
C SER A 160 -0.51 18.34 -15.84
N GLY A 161 -1.84 18.32 -15.77
CA GLY A 161 -2.65 17.09 -15.92
C GLY A 161 -3.43 16.71 -14.68
N LEU A 162 -3.93 15.48 -14.67
CA LEU A 162 -4.73 14.94 -13.58
C LEU A 162 -3.81 14.32 -12.51
N PHE A 163 -3.96 14.79 -11.27
CA PHE A 163 -3.29 14.25 -10.09
C PHE A 163 -4.32 14.01 -8.99
N PRO A 164 -4.53 12.78 -8.55
CA PRO A 164 -5.45 12.53 -7.46
C PRO A 164 -4.91 12.98 -6.11
N ALA A 165 -5.82 13.47 -5.25
CA ALA A 165 -5.61 13.45 -3.82
C ALA A 165 -6.07 12.09 -3.26
N LEU A 166 -5.34 11.56 -2.29
CA LEU A 166 -5.70 10.33 -1.58
C LEU A 166 -6.32 10.70 -0.24
N VAL A 167 -7.66 10.67 -0.19
CA VAL A 167 -8.45 11.06 0.99
C VAL A 167 -8.71 9.84 1.86
N SER A 168 -8.41 9.92 3.15
CA SER A 168 -8.68 8.83 4.09
C SER A 168 -10.17 8.63 4.32
N ALA A 169 -10.66 7.42 4.09
CA ALA A 169 -12.05 7.05 4.35
C ALA A 169 -12.40 7.04 5.86
N ALA A 170 -11.40 6.98 6.73
CA ALA A 170 -11.58 7.10 8.18
C ALA A 170 -11.84 8.53 8.66
N THR A 171 -11.88 9.53 7.76
CA THR A 171 -12.17 10.92 8.11
C THR A 171 -13.52 11.02 8.81
N ASN A 172 -13.51 11.59 10.02
CA ASN A 172 -14.71 11.75 10.81
C ASN A 172 -15.59 12.91 10.27
N ARG A 173 -16.91 12.78 10.40
CA ARG A 173 -17.94 13.72 9.92
C ARG A 173 -17.87 15.15 10.50
N HIS A 174 -17.10 15.36 11.55
CA HIS A 174 -16.98 16.68 12.19
C HIS A 174 -16.00 17.64 11.51
N PHE A 175 -15.22 17.14 10.53
CA PHE A 175 -14.26 17.98 9.83
C PHE A 175 -14.86 18.56 8.54
N ARG A 176 -14.78 19.87 8.40
CA ARG A 176 -15.18 20.57 7.15
C ARG A 176 -14.30 20.18 5.96
N HIS A 177 -13.08 19.75 6.23
CA HIS A 177 -12.11 19.31 5.25
C HIS A 177 -11.67 17.88 5.57
N PRO A 178 -11.81 16.94 4.63
CA PRO A 178 -11.35 15.58 4.84
C PRO A 178 -9.82 15.54 4.93
N PHE A 179 -9.30 14.51 5.59
CA PHE A 179 -7.87 14.32 5.71
C PHE A 179 -7.30 13.55 4.51
N SER A 180 -6.22 14.04 3.95
CA SER A 180 -5.54 13.43 2.81
C SER A 180 -4.12 13.01 3.13
N LEU A 181 -3.62 12.01 2.41
CA LEU A 181 -2.23 11.61 2.43
C LEU A 181 -1.34 12.80 2.02
N THR A 182 -0.45 13.18 2.90
CA THR A 182 0.40 14.35 2.73
C THR A 182 1.87 14.02 2.99
N VAL A 183 2.74 14.55 2.14
CA VAL A 183 4.18 14.54 2.35
C VAL A 183 4.66 15.98 2.54
N LEU A 184 5.29 16.30 3.64
CA LEU A 184 5.85 17.63 3.86
C LEU A 184 7.32 17.73 3.43
N VAL A 185 8.09 16.73 3.82
CA VAL A 185 9.53 16.64 3.53
C VAL A 185 9.86 15.19 3.19
N PRO A 186 10.63 14.91 2.13
CA PRO A 186 11.13 13.57 1.85
C PRO A 186 11.90 12.98 3.04
N ARG A 187 11.84 11.67 3.20
CA ARG A 187 12.46 10.88 4.28
C ARG A 187 11.84 11.06 5.68
N LEU A 188 10.96 12.03 5.90
CA LEU A 188 10.13 12.07 7.10
C LEU A 188 8.89 11.18 6.91
N PRO A 189 8.28 10.69 8.00
CA PRO A 189 7.05 9.92 7.93
C PRO A 189 5.95 10.69 7.21
N LEU A 190 5.23 10.00 6.32
CA LEU A 190 4.00 10.51 5.73
C LEU A 190 2.94 10.67 6.80
N ARG A 191 2.04 11.61 6.59
CA ARG A 191 0.97 11.90 7.52
C ARG A 191 -0.31 12.32 6.82
N THR A 192 -1.40 12.36 7.55
CA THR A 192 -2.62 12.98 7.09
C THR A 192 -2.65 14.45 7.48
N GLU A 193 -3.09 15.30 6.56
CA GLU A 193 -3.38 16.71 6.80
C GLU A 193 -4.74 17.05 6.21
N PRO A 194 -5.43 18.10 6.70
CA PRO A 194 -6.65 18.57 6.07
C PRO A 194 -6.42 18.81 4.58
N LEU A 195 -7.31 18.30 3.74
CA LEU A 195 -7.25 18.56 2.31
C LEU A 195 -7.47 20.06 2.09
N THR A 196 -6.42 20.73 1.66
CA THR A 196 -6.45 22.18 1.48
C THR A 196 -6.90 22.51 0.07
N THR A 197 -8.10 23.06 -0.05
CA THR A 197 -8.61 23.66 -1.27
C THR A 197 -8.50 25.18 -1.15
N THR A 198 -7.38 25.74 -1.55
CA THR A 198 -7.12 27.19 -1.41
C THR A 198 -7.84 28.06 -2.45
N ALA A 199 -8.41 27.49 -3.46
CA ALA A 199 -9.35 28.06 -4.44
C ALA A 199 -9.84 26.92 -5.33
N PRO A 200 -10.88 27.08 -6.16
CA PRO A 200 -11.28 26.05 -7.11
C PRO A 200 -10.08 25.60 -7.96
N GLY A 201 -9.60 24.39 -7.71
CA GLY A 201 -8.48 23.77 -8.44
C GLY A 201 -7.10 23.86 -7.79
N SER A 202 -6.93 24.36 -6.56
CA SER A 202 -5.60 24.47 -5.92
C SER A 202 -5.45 23.60 -4.67
N VAL A 203 -5.51 22.29 -4.85
CA VAL A 203 -4.99 21.36 -3.82
C VAL A 203 -3.46 21.48 -3.78
N LEU A 204 -2.88 21.51 -2.57
CA LEU A 204 -1.44 21.63 -2.39
C LEU A 204 -0.71 20.47 -3.10
N ALA A 205 0.39 20.79 -3.79
CA ALA A 205 1.17 19.79 -4.51
C ALA A 205 1.64 18.61 -3.63
N HIS A 206 1.80 18.86 -2.33
CA HIS A 206 2.18 17.87 -1.32
C HIS A 206 1.09 16.83 -1.02
N GLN A 207 -0.16 17.09 -1.43
CA GLN A 207 -1.32 16.22 -1.26
C GLN A 207 -1.74 15.54 -2.57
N LEU A 208 -1.04 15.84 -3.67
CA LEU A 208 -1.32 15.30 -4.99
C LEU A 208 -0.34 14.17 -5.33
N TRP A 209 -0.89 13.06 -5.81
CA TRP A 209 -0.17 11.81 -6.04
C TRP A 209 -0.31 11.34 -7.49
N ARG A 210 0.58 10.50 -7.93
CA ARG A 210 0.51 9.82 -9.22
C ARG A 210 1.17 8.46 -9.13
N ALA A 211 0.65 7.52 -9.92
CA ALA A 211 1.27 6.22 -10.12
C ALA A 211 2.30 6.29 -11.25
N ARG A 212 3.42 5.59 -11.13
CA ARG A 212 4.50 5.62 -12.12
C ARG A 212 4.25 4.71 -13.31
N GLN A 213 3.37 3.78 -13.27
CA GLN A 213 2.88 3.07 -14.44
C GLN A 213 1.41 3.37 -14.61
N GLY A 214 1.06 3.99 -15.71
CA GLY A 214 -0.24 4.60 -15.99
C GLY A 214 -1.39 3.62 -16.22
N VAL A 215 -1.36 2.49 -15.58
CA VAL A 215 -2.45 1.53 -15.62
C VAL A 215 -3.00 1.43 -14.21
N LEU A 216 -4.15 2.03 -13.98
CA LEU A 216 -4.98 1.65 -12.84
C LEU A 216 -5.19 0.13 -12.95
N PRO A 217 -4.80 -0.65 -11.94
CA PRO A 217 -4.90 -2.09 -12.03
C PRO A 217 -6.36 -2.49 -12.29
N HIS A 218 -6.55 -3.37 -13.23
CA HIS A 218 -7.82 -4.07 -13.37
C HIS A 218 -8.09 -4.78 -12.04
N SER A 219 -9.28 -4.63 -11.50
CA SER A 219 -9.72 -5.41 -10.34
C SER A 219 -9.43 -6.89 -10.62
N PRO A 220 -8.60 -7.58 -9.85
CA PRO A 220 -8.61 -9.02 -9.92
C PRO A 220 -10.01 -9.46 -9.50
N ALA A 221 -10.66 -10.27 -10.31
CA ALA A 221 -11.85 -11.00 -9.89
C ALA A 221 -11.43 -11.87 -8.69
N ARG A 222 -12.03 -11.60 -7.53
CA ARG A 222 -11.99 -12.51 -6.37
C ARG A 222 -13.07 -13.56 -6.51
#